data_07bb5fe4e2f1c35f157863cd47ae66c5
#
_entry.id   07bb5fe4e2f1c35f157863cd47ae66c5
#
_cell.length_a   1.000
_cell.length_b   1.000
_cell.length_c   1.000
_cell.angle_alpha   90.00
_cell.angle_beta   90.00
_cell.angle_gamma   90.00
#
_symmetry.space_group_name_H-M   'P 1'
#
loop_
_entity.id
_entity.type
_entity.pdbx_description
1 polymer ?
#
loop_
_entity_poly.entity_id
_entity_poly.type
_entity_poly.pdbx_seq_one_letter_code
_entity_poly.pdbx_strand_id
1 'polypeptide(L)'
;MTTIAFIGLGNMGNPMAANLVKAGHAVRGFDLVDKNLATAAESGVTVTRSAAEAVDGAQAVITMLPAGRHVLAVYDEISSRAAGGTLFIDCSTVDVESARKAHAITGDNGMASIDAPVSGGVTGAAAGTLTFMA
;
A
#
# COMPACT_ATOMS: atom_id res chain seq x y z
N MET A 1 6.03 17.12 1.08
CA MET A 1 5.02 16.19 1.64
C MET A 1 4.31 15.48 0.50
N THR A 2 4.17 14.18 0.59
CA THR A 2 3.50 13.36 -0.42
C THR A 2 2.24 12.75 0.19
N THR A 3 1.16 12.72 -0.58
CA THR A 3 -0.06 12.02 -0.18
C THR A 3 0.03 10.57 -0.63
N ILE A 4 -0.01 9.65 0.31
CA ILE A 4 0.19 8.22 0.08
C ILE A 4 -1.05 7.45 0.54
N ALA A 5 -1.58 6.60 -0.32
CA ALA A 5 -2.57 5.61 0.06
C ALA A 5 -1.84 4.34 0.50
N PHE A 6 -2.16 3.82 1.67
CA PHE A 6 -1.56 2.60 2.19
C PHE A 6 -2.64 1.55 2.42
N ILE A 7 -2.60 0.49 1.63
CA ILE A 7 -3.60 -0.57 1.67
C ILE A 7 -2.98 -1.83 2.27
N GLY A 8 -3.57 -2.28 3.37
CA GLY A 8 -3.03 -3.41 4.14
C GLY A 8 -2.26 -2.93 5.37
N LEU A 9 -2.95 -2.86 6.50
CA LEU A 9 -2.43 -2.30 7.75
C LEU A 9 -2.29 -3.38 8.83
N GLY A 10 -1.77 -4.52 8.43
CA GLY A 10 -1.48 -5.62 9.35
C GLY A 10 -0.17 -5.44 10.11
N ASN A 11 0.42 -6.55 10.55
CA ASN A 11 1.65 -6.54 11.36
C ASN A 11 2.84 -5.87 10.67
N MET A 12 2.90 -5.91 9.34
CA MET A 12 3.94 -5.25 8.55
C MET A 12 3.50 -3.85 8.11
N GLY A 13 2.28 -3.72 7.59
CA GLY A 13 1.80 -2.48 7.02
C GLY A 13 1.63 -1.35 8.03
N ASN A 14 1.12 -1.64 9.21
CA ASN A 14 0.90 -0.62 10.24
C ASN A 14 2.20 0.09 10.65
N PRO A 15 3.29 -0.61 11.02
CA PRO A 15 4.54 0.09 11.34
C PRO A 15 5.16 0.80 10.14
N MET A 16 5.01 0.27 8.93
CA MET A 16 5.47 0.95 7.71
C MET A 16 4.73 2.27 7.50
N ALA A 17 3.41 2.25 7.62
CA ALA A 17 2.58 3.45 7.50
C ALA A 17 2.91 4.48 8.58
N ALA A 18 3.12 4.05 9.82
CA ALA A 18 3.52 4.91 10.93
C ALA A 18 4.85 5.64 10.64
N ASN A 19 5.82 4.94 10.05
CA ASN A 19 7.10 5.56 9.68
C ASN A 19 6.94 6.60 8.58
N LEU A 20 6.04 6.40 7.64
CA LEU A 20 5.74 7.39 6.60
C LEU A 20 5.11 8.66 7.21
N VAL A 21 4.23 8.50 8.18
CA VAL A 21 3.66 9.64 8.92
C VAL A 21 4.76 10.41 9.64
N LYS A 22 5.67 9.71 10.33
CA LYS A 22 6.81 10.33 11.03
C LYS A 22 7.73 11.08 10.06
N ALA A 23 7.84 10.63 8.84
CA ALA A 23 8.65 11.30 7.81
C ALA A 23 7.97 12.54 7.21
N GLY A 24 6.74 12.85 7.61
CA GLY A 24 6.03 14.05 7.19
C GLY A 24 5.08 13.85 6.02
N HIS A 25 4.81 12.61 5.62
CA HIS A 25 3.86 12.32 4.55
C HIS A 25 2.42 12.29 5.07
N ALA A 26 1.47 12.64 4.22
CA ALA A 26 0.05 12.47 4.49
C ALA A 26 -0.33 11.03 4.08
N VAL A 27 -0.64 10.17 5.04
CA VAL A 27 -0.96 8.77 4.77
C VAL A 27 -2.46 8.53 4.99
N ARG A 28 -3.10 8.02 3.95
CA ARG A 28 -4.51 7.59 3.98
C ARG A 28 -4.51 6.07 3.90
N GLY A 29 -5.14 5.40 4.85
CA GLY A 29 -5.02 3.97 4.98
C GLY A 29 -6.34 3.23 4.98
N PHE A 30 -6.31 2.00 4.46
CA PHE A 30 -7.46 1.10 4.52
C PHE A 30 -7.01 -0.33 4.81
N ASP A 31 -7.83 -1.03 5.58
CA ASP A 31 -7.72 -2.46 5.86
C ASP A 31 -9.12 -3.01 6.12
N LEU A 32 -9.32 -4.29 5.85
CA LEU A 32 -10.61 -4.95 6.09
C LEU A 32 -10.88 -5.22 7.58
N VAL A 33 -9.84 -5.15 8.42
CA VAL A 33 -9.93 -5.46 9.86
C VAL A 33 -9.99 -4.16 10.66
N ASP A 34 -11.07 -3.95 11.40
CA ASP A 34 -11.31 -2.73 12.17
C ASP A 34 -10.21 -2.45 13.21
N LYS A 35 -9.68 -3.50 13.84
CA LYS A 35 -8.58 -3.38 14.80
C LYS A 35 -7.33 -2.78 14.14
N ASN A 36 -7.05 -3.15 12.91
CA ASN A 36 -5.90 -2.63 12.16
C ASN A 36 -6.10 -1.15 11.82
N LEU A 37 -7.32 -0.75 11.50
CA LEU A 37 -7.67 0.65 11.27
C LEU A 37 -7.49 1.49 12.54
N ALA A 38 -7.93 0.98 13.69
CA ALA A 38 -7.78 1.68 14.96
C ALA A 38 -6.31 1.90 15.31
N THR A 39 -5.47 0.89 15.12
CA THR A 39 -4.03 1.00 15.35
C THR A 39 -3.39 2.03 14.42
N ALA A 40 -3.76 2.03 13.15
CA ALA A 40 -3.25 2.99 12.19
C ALA A 40 -3.64 4.42 12.55
N ALA A 41 -4.87 4.64 12.98
CA ALA A 41 -5.37 5.96 13.40
C ALA A 41 -4.55 6.51 14.57
N GLU A 42 -4.17 5.67 15.52
CA GLU A 42 -3.33 6.07 16.65
C GLU A 42 -1.94 6.57 16.21
N SER A 43 -1.45 6.08 15.09
CA SER A 43 -0.15 6.45 14.52
C SER A 43 -0.22 7.69 13.62
N GLY A 44 -1.39 8.28 13.44
CA GLY A 44 -1.56 9.47 12.61
C GLY A 44 -1.97 9.18 11.17
N VAL A 45 -2.29 7.94 10.84
CA VAL A 45 -2.85 7.58 9.52
C VAL A 45 -4.31 8.03 9.47
N THR A 46 -4.69 8.68 8.38
CA THR A 46 -6.10 9.00 8.11
C THR A 46 -6.77 7.75 7.56
N VAL A 47 -7.58 7.07 8.39
CA VAL A 47 -8.26 5.85 7.95
C VAL A 47 -9.46 6.18 7.07
N THR A 48 -9.71 5.34 6.08
CA THR A 48 -10.80 5.50 5.11
C THR A 48 -11.73 4.30 5.15
N ARG A 49 -12.87 4.40 4.48
CA ARG A 49 -13.91 3.36 4.46
C ARG A 49 -13.68 2.32 3.36
N SER A 50 -12.82 2.64 2.40
CA SER A 50 -12.52 1.74 1.28
C SER A 50 -11.14 2.06 0.71
N ALA A 51 -10.60 1.12 -0.04
CA ALA A 51 -9.36 1.35 -0.78
C ALA A 51 -9.55 2.46 -1.81
N ALA A 52 -10.69 2.52 -2.47
CA ALA A 52 -11.01 3.57 -3.44
C ALA A 52 -10.96 4.96 -2.82
N GLU A 53 -11.50 5.12 -1.62
CA GLU A 53 -11.45 6.40 -0.90
C GLU A 53 -10.00 6.78 -0.53
N ALA A 54 -9.19 5.79 -0.13
CA ALA A 54 -7.79 6.03 0.22
C ALA A 54 -6.96 6.53 -0.96
N VAL A 55 -7.19 6.01 -2.16
CA VAL A 55 -6.41 6.40 -3.34
C VAL A 55 -6.84 7.70 -3.98
N ASP A 56 -7.99 8.22 -3.63
CA ASP A 56 -8.49 9.48 -4.18
C ASP A 56 -7.53 10.63 -3.82
N GLY A 57 -6.92 11.23 -4.84
CA GLY A 57 -5.93 12.29 -4.67
C GLY A 57 -4.55 11.84 -4.20
N ALA A 58 -4.30 10.54 -4.06
CA ALA A 58 -2.99 10.04 -3.67
C ALA A 58 -1.99 10.11 -4.84
N GLN A 59 -0.75 10.42 -4.52
CA GLN A 59 0.36 10.45 -5.49
C GLN A 59 1.04 9.10 -5.63
N ALA A 60 0.98 8.28 -4.58
CA ALA A 60 1.49 6.92 -4.57
C ALA A 60 0.53 6.01 -3.81
N VAL A 61 0.49 4.75 -4.22
CA VAL A 61 -0.27 3.70 -3.56
C VAL A 61 0.70 2.60 -3.14
N ILE A 62 0.72 2.29 -1.85
CA ILE A 62 1.53 1.20 -1.31
C ILE A 62 0.58 0.11 -0.85
N THR A 63 0.85 -1.12 -1.26
CA THR A 63 0.12 -2.30 -0.81
C THR A 63 1.03 -3.23 -0.04
N MET A 64 0.52 -3.76 1.07
CA MET A 64 1.19 -4.76 1.90
C MET A 64 0.16 -5.79 2.34
N LEU A 65 -0.11 -6.76 1.48
CA LEU A 65 -1.25 -7.67 1.57
C LEU A 65 -0.78 -9.12 1.74
N PRO A 66 -1.61 -10.02 2.28
CA PRO A 66 -1.21 -11.39 2.60
C PRO A 66 -0.88 -12.27 1.40
N ALA A 67 -1.50 -12.05 0.26
CA ALA A 67 -1.35 -12.93 -0.92
C ALA A 67 -1.62 -12.19 -2.23
N GLY A 68 -1.15 -12.77 -3.33
CA GLY A 68 -1.32 -12.20 -4.67
C GLY A 68 -2.77 -11.94 -5.05
N ARG A 69 -3.70 -12.84 -4.68
CA ARG A 69 -5.13 -12.65 -4.96
C ARG A 69 -5.70 -11.38 -4.31
N HIS A 70 -5.18 -10.99 -3.14
CA HIS A 70 -5.59 -9.76 -2.48
C HIS A 70 -5.07 -8.53 -3.22
N VAL A 71 -3.83 -8.59 -3.71
CA VAL A 71 -3.23 -7.53 -4.52
C VAL A 71 -4.04 -7.32 -5.79
N LEU A 72 -4.38 -8.40 -6.50
CA LEU A 72 -5.16 -8.32 -7.74
C LEU A 72 -6.55 -7.74 -7.50
N ALA A 73 -7.24 -8.16 -6.44
CA ALA A 73 -8.56 -7.65 -6.10
C ALA A 73 -8.51 -6.14 -5.80
N VAL A 74 -7.51 -5.69 -5.04
CA VAL A 74 -7.33 -4.27 -4.73
C VAL A 74 -7.00 -3.47 -5.98
N TYR A 75 -6.06 -3.95 -6.80
CA TYR A 75 -5.68 -3.27 -8.04
C TYR A 75 -6.84 -3.15 -9.02
N ASP A 76 -7.67 -4.18 -9.13
CA ASP A 76 -8.90 -4.10 -9.94
C ASP A 76 -9.86 -3.01 -9.44
N GLU A 77 -9.98 -2.88 -8.12
CA GLU A 77 -10.86 -1.87 -7.52
C GLU A 77 -10.35 -0.45 -7.73
N ILE A 78 -9.04 -0.22 -7.54
CA ILE A 78 -8.50 1.14 -7.40
C ILE A 78 -7.81 1.69 -8.63
N SER A 79 -7.35 0.85 -9.57
CA SER A 79 -6.54 1.34 -10.70
C SER A 79 -7.29 2.33 -11.59
N SER A 80 -8.60 2.16 -11.77
CA SER A 80 -9.41 3.09 -12.55
C SER A 80 -9.79 4.37 -11.78
N ARG A 81 -9.59 4.39 -10.46
CA ARG A 81 -9.93 5.53 -9.59
C ARG A 81 -8.74 6.40 -9.26
N ALA A 82 -7.53 5.88 -9.44
CA ALA A 82 -6.31 6.64 -9.19
C ALA A 82 -6.12 7.71 -10.26
N ALA A 83 -5.55 8.85 -9.86
CA ALA A 83 -5.21 9.91 -10.81
C ALA A 83 -4.10 9.47 -11.75
N GLY A 84 -4.09 9.99 -12.97
CA GLY A 84 -3.01 9.74 -13.92
C GLY A 84 -1.65 10.11 -13.33
N GLY A 85 -0.65 9.26 -13.53
CA GLY A 85 0.68 9.46 -12.97
C GLY A 85 0.88 8.92 -11.54
N THR A 86 -0.15 8.35 -10.93
CA THR A 86 -0.01 7.68 -9.62
C THR A 86 0.92 6.48 -9.73
N LEU A 87 1.87 6.38 -8.80
CA LEU A 87 2.78 5.24 -8.74
C LEU A 87 2.25 4.18 -7.78
N PHE A 88 2.11 2.95 -8.26
CA PHE A 88 1.72 1.79 -7.45
C PHE A 88 2.96 1.03 -7.02
N ILE A 89 3.10 0.81 -5.72
CA ILE A 89 4.24 0.09 -5.12
C ILE A 89 3.68 -1.09 -4.33
N ASP A 90 3.88 -2.31 -4.81
CA ASP A 90 3.46 -3.49 -4.07
C ASP A 90 4.63 -4.05 -3.27
N CYS A 91 4.52 -3.98 -1.94
CA CYS A 91 5.50 -4.51 -1.01
C CYS A 91 5.15 -5.91 -0.51
N SER A 92 4.04 -6.48 -0.99
CA SER A 92 3.60 -7.82 -0.62
C SER A 92 4.54 -8.89 -1.19
N THR A 93 4.63 -10.01 -0.51
CA THR A 93 5.30 -11.19 -1.06
C THR A 93 4.30 -11.96 -1.92
N VAL A 94 4.49 -11.91 -3.24
CA VAL A 94 3.56 -12.53 -4.19
C VAL A 94 4.32 -13.38 -5.20
N ASP A 95 3.61 -14.33 -5.84
CA ASP A 95 4.15 -15.11 -6.94
C ASP A 95 4.31 -14.26 -8.21
N VAL A 96 5.18 -14.71 -9.11
CA VAL A 96 5.50 -13.99 -10.36
C VAL A 96 4.26 -13.79 -11.24
N GLU A 97 3.38 -14.78 -11.31
CA GLU A 97 2.16 -14.68 -12.11
C GLU A 97 1.25 -13.55 -11.61
N SER A 98 1.04 -13.47 -10.29
CA SER A 98 0.24 -12.40 -9.68
C SER A 98 0.87 -11.04 -9.90
N ALA A 99 2.19 -10.93 -9.76
CA ALA A 99 2.92 -9.69 -10.02
C ALA A 99 2.74 -9.23 -11.47
N ARG A 100 2.85 -10.13 -12.43
CA ARG A 100 2.63 -9.82 -13.85
C ARG A 100 1.20 -9.35 -14.14
N LYS A 101 0.21 -10.00 -13.54
CA LYS A 101 -1.20 -9.61 -13.68
C LYS A 101 -1.44 -8.23 -13.06
N ALA A 102 -0.85 -7.94 -11.91
CA ALA A 102 -0.95 -6.63 -11.27
C ALA A 102 -0.37 -5.53 -12.16
N HIS A 103 0.80 -5.76 -12.76
CA HIS A 103 1.39 -4.82 -13.72
C HIS A 103 0.49 -4.59 -14.94
N ALA A 104 -0.17 -5.64 -15.44
CA ALA A 104 -1.10 -5.52 -16.56
C ALA A 104 -2.31 -4.64 -16.19
N ILE A 105 -2.86 -4.82 -14.99
CA ILE A 105 -4.00 -4.03 -14.52
C ILE A 105 -3.64 -2.55 -14.45
N THR A 106 -2.51 -2.21 -13.82
CA THR A 106 -2.08 -0.82 -13.70
C THR A 106 -1.71 -0.22 -15.05
N GLY A 107 -1.02 -0.97 -15.90
CA GLY A 107 -0.65 -0.54 -17.25
C GLY A 107 -1.86 -0.25 -18.12
N ASP A 108 -2.90 -1.09 -18.04
CA ASP A 108 -4.16 -0.90 -18.78
C ASP A 108 -4.89 0.38 -18.37
N ASN A 109 -4.63 0.87 -17.16
CA ASN A 109 -5.20 2.11 -16.64
C ASN A 109 -4.23 3.31 -16.71
N GLY A 110 -3.09 3.15 -17.38
CA GLY A 110 -2.12 4.23 -17.57
C GLY A 110 -1.29 4.56 -16.33
N MET A 111 -1.19 3.64 -15.37
CA MET A 111 -0.41 3.82 -14.14
C MET A 111 0.95 3.16 -14.23
N ALA A 112 1.93 3.74 -13.55
CA ALA A 112 3.22 3.08 -13.31
C ALA A 112 3.11 2.18 -12.08
N SER A 113 3.80 1.04 -12.11
CA SER A 113 3.85 0.14 -10.94
C SER A 113 5.19 -0.56 -10.83
N ILE A 114 5.57 -0.85 -9.60
CA ILE A 114 6.76 -1.65 -9.27
C ILE A 114 6.41 -2.70 -8.21
N ASP A 115 7.10 -3.85 -8.29
CA ASP A 115 7.12 -4.81 -7.20
C ASP A 115 8.32 -4.48 -6.33
N ALA A 116 8.11 -4.33 -5.06
CA ALA A 116 9.18 -4.03 -4.11
C ALA A 116 9.00 -4.85 -2.83
N PRO A 117 9.03 -6.18 -2.91
CA PRO A 117 8.93 -7.01 -1.71
C PRO A 117 10.01 -6.63 -0.71
N VAL A 118 9.69 -6.77 0.57
CA VAL A 118 10.54 -6.29 1.65
C VAL A 118 11.16 -7.43 2.45
N SER A 119 12.32 -7.16 3.03
CA SER A 119 13.03 -8.07 3.93
C SER A 119 13.36 -7.33 5.23
N GLY A 120 13.24 -8.00 6.37
CA GLY A 120 13.53 -7.43 7.70
C GLY A 120 12.45 -7.70 8.75
N GLY A 121 11.32 -8.26 8.35
CA GLY A 121 10.23 -8.64 9.24
C GLY A 121 9.59 -7.46 9.99
N VAL A 122 8.77 -7.78 10.99
CA VAL A 122 8.05 -6.78 11.78
C VAL A 122 9.01 -5.85 12.53
N THR A 123 10.11 -6.35 13.05
CA THR A 123 11.15 -5.55 13.72
C THR A 123 11.74 -4.52 12.76
N GLY A 124 12.08 -4.92 11.55
CA GLY A 124 12.59 -4.01 10.52
C GLY A 124 11.56 -2.97 10.10
N ALA A 125 10.29 -3.36 9.99
CA ALA A 125 9.21 -2.44 9.66
C ALA A 125 9.06 -1.36 10.73
N ALA A 126 9.04 -1.74 12.01
CA ALA A 126 8.93 -0.80 13.12
C ALA A 126 10.14 0.14 13.22
N ALA A 127 11.35 -0.39 13.00
CA ALA A 127 12.59 0.38 13.07
C ALA A 127 12.85 1.25 11.82
N GLY A 128 12.12 1.06 10.75
CA GLY A 128 12.37 1.75 9.48
C GLY A 128 13.63 1.27 8.76
N THR A 129 13.99 0.00 8.96
CA THR A 129 15.23 -0.60 8.43
C THR A 129 14.99 -1.70 7.41
N LEU A 130 13.79 -1.78 6.84
CA LEU A 130 13.47 -2.77 5.82
C LEU A 130 14.35 -2.60 4.58
N THR A 131 14.70 -3.71 3.95
CA THR A 131 15.29 -3.72 2.61
C THR A 131 14.18 -3.94 1.58
N PHE A 132 14.11 -3.07 0.58
CA PHE A 132 13.16 -3.16 -0.52
C PHE A 132 13.85 -3.79 -1.72
N MET A 133 13.28 -4.87 -2.23
CA MET A 133 13.87 -5.64 -3.35
C MET A 133 13.09 -5.33 -4.65
N ALA A 134 13.22 -4.12 -5.09
CA ALA A 134 12.52 -3.66 -6.29
C ALA A 134 12.99 -4.37 -7.57
#